data_27406829a4f536a894e5ba58b2a7aa57
#
_entry.id   27406829a4f536a894e5ba58b2a7aa57
#
_cell.length_a   1.000
_cell.length_b   1.000
_cell.length_c   1.000
_cell.angle_alpha   90.00
_cell.angle_beta   90.00
_cell.angle_gamma   90.00
#
_symmetry.space_group_name_H-M   'P 1'
#
loop_
_entity.id
_entity.type
_entity.pdbx_description
1 polymer ?
#
loop_
_entity_poly.entity_id
_entity_poly.type
_entity_poly.pdbx_seq_one_letter_code
_entity_poly.pdbx_strand_id
1 'polypeptide(L)'
;MCIRDRDRVFAMTGLGAFAEKIVVHENTVMKVPDTMDFETAAALPMTYGTSLYALKQRAELKEGETLLVLGAAGGVGLATVELGKAMGARVIAAASTQDKIDLCIAHGADEGFIYESGKLDKNQQKELSSKIKELTGGMGANVVYDPIGDNYSEPCIRATAWDGRYLVIGFAAGEIPKIPINLALLKGMKIVGVFWGAWVGMHPDENRNNFEELFKLHSEGKINPEVSDSFSLNDGALAIAHLMDRKAKGKVIIKI
;
A
#
# COMPACT_ATOMS: atom_id res chain seq x y z
N MET A 1 11.44 -21.38 -13.51
CA MET A 1 12.44 -21.13 -12.44
C MET A 1 12.73 -22.46 -11.76
N CYS A 2 14.01 -22.85 -11.63
CA CYS A 2 14.36 -24.10 -10.93
C CYS A 2 14.65 -23.75 -9.47
N ILE A 3 13.74 -24.10 -8.56
CA ILE A 3 13.97 -24.08 -7.11
C ILE A 3 14.57 -25.41 -6.70
N ARG A 4 15.65 -25.38 -5.92
CA ARG A 4 16.38 -26.55 -5.44
C ARG A 4 16.24 -26.64 -3.93
N ASP A 5 16.60 -27.82 -3.38
CA ASP A 5 16.73 -28.00 -1.93
C ASP A 5 17.65 -26.91 -1.33
N ARG A 6 17.22 -26.31 -0.21
CA ARG A 6 17.89 -25.23 0.52
C ARG A 6 17.99 -23.88 -0.21
N ASP A 7 17.28 -23.69 -1.33
CA ASP A 7 17.15 -22.35 -1.90
C ASP A 7 16.38 -21.43 -0.93
N ARG A 8 16.84 -20.18 -0.83
CA ARG A 8 16.13 -19.14 -0.09
C ARG A 8 14.90 -18.72 -0.89
N VAL A 9 13.72 -18.83 -0.28
CA VAL A 9 12.45 -18.56 -0.98
C VAL A 9 11.47 -17.82 -0.10
N PHE A 10 10.51 -17.12 -0.71
CA PHE A 10 9.26 -16.74 -0.07
C PHE A 10 8.08 -17.33 -0.82
N ALA A 11 6.94 -17.44 -0.16
CA ALA A 11 5.71 -17.93 -0.78
C ALA A 11 4.48 -17.17 -0.28
N MET A 12 3.49 -17.04 -1.16
CA MET A 12 2.16 -16.56 -0.80
C MET A 12 1.28 -17.75 -0.44
N THR A 13 1.02 -17.94 0.83
CA THR A 13 0.37 -19.17 1.32
C THR A 13 -1.14 -19.05 1.54
N GLY A 14 -1.65 -17.82 1.64
CA GLY A 14 -3.04 -17.56 2.04
C GLY A 14 -3.31 -17.87 3.51
N LEU A 15 -3.06 -19.10 3.96
CA LEU A 15 -3.21 -19.57 5.33
C LEU A 15 -2.01 -20.42 5.74
N GLY A 16 -1.79 -20.56 7.06
CA GLY A 16 -0.82 -21.51 7.62
C GLY A 16 0.62 -21.02 7.69
N ALA A 17 0.90 -19.72 7.44
CA ALA A 17 2.26 -19.19 7.49
C ALA A 17 2.86 -19.08 8.91
N PHE A 18 2.04 -19.10 9.97
CA PHE A 18 2.51 -19.14 11.35
C PHE A 18 2.86 -20.59 11.74
N ALA A 19 3.91 -21.10 11.15
CA ALA A 19 4.38 -22.48 11.34
C ALA A 19 5.86 -22.60 10.97
N GLU A 20 6.59 -23.48 11.65
CA GLU A 20 7.99 -23.78 11.36
C GLU A 20 8.19 -24.37 9.96
N LYS A 21 7.17 -25.07 9.45
CA LYS A 21 7.19 -25.72 8.14
C LYS A 21 5.82 -25.62 7.49
N ILE A 22 5.80 -25.39 6.19
CA ILE A 22 4.57 -25.36 5.41
C ILE A 22 4.79 -26.03 4.05
N VAL A 23 3.76 -26.73 3.58
CA VAL A 23 3.73 -27.26 2.21
C VAL A 23 2.95 -26.28 1.34
N VAL A 24 3.56 -25.86 0.26
CA VAL A 24 2.95 -24.92 -0.70
C VAL A 24 3.12 -25.42 -2.12
N HIS A 25 2.27 -24.95 -3.02
CA HIS A 25 2.39 -25.26 -4.44
C HIS A 25 3.59 -24.52 -5.05
N GLU A 26 4.38 -25.20 -5.88
CA GLU A 26 5.60 -24.65 -6.49
C GLU A 26 5.39 -23.31 -7.23
N ASN A 27 4.20 -23.10 -7.82
CA ASN A 27 3.87 -21.88 -8.54
C ASN A 27 3.69 -20.65 -7.63
N THR A 28 3.58 -20.84 -6.32
CA THR A 28 3.45 -19.75 -5.32
C THR A 28 4.79 -19.35 -4.70
N VAL A 29 5.87 -20.03 -5.08
CA VAL A 29 7.20 -19.86 -4.49
C VAL A 29 8.09 -19.04 -5.42
N MET A 30 8.82 -18.10 -4.85
CA MET A 30 9.80 -17.29 -5.56
C MET A 30 11.12 -17.27 -4.80
N LYS A 31 12.25 -17.22 -5.56
CA LYS A 31 13.58 -17.09 -4.96
C LYS A 31 13.76 -15.71 -4.35
N VAL A 32 14.32 -15.69 -3.15
CA VAL A 32 14.81 -14.47 -2.50
C VAL A 32 16.23 -14.18 -3.00
N PRO A 33 16.53 -12.96 -3.47
CA PRO A 33 17.90 -12.58 -3.82
C PRO A 33 18.87 -12.79 -2.64
N ASP A 34 20.10 -13.20 -2.91
CA ASP A 34 21.10 -13.47 -1.85
C ASP A 34 21.42 -12.21 -1.02
N THR A 35 21.25 -11.03 -1.60
CA THR A 35 21.46 -9.74 -0.94
C THR A 35 20.32 -9.28 -0.05
N MET A 36 19.15 -9.96 -0.09
CA MET A 36 17.96 -9.59 0.69
C MET A 36 17.84 -10.51 1.91
N ASP A 37 17.65 -9.98 3.11
CA ASP A 37 17.37 -10.77 4.30
C ASP A 37 15.95 -11.35 4.31
N PHE A 38 15.67 -12.30 5.21
CA PHE A 38 14.36 -12.94 5.28
C PHE A 38 13.27 -12.03 5.84
N GLU A 39 13.61 -11.05 6.67
CA GLU A 39 12.63 -10.10 7.22
C GLU A 39 12.10 -9.19 6.13
N THR A 40 12.99 -8.63 5.33
CA THR A 40 12.66 -7.86 4.13
C THR A 40 11.87 -8.72 3.12
N ALA A 41 12.32 -9.95 2.88
CA ALA A 41 11.64 -10.87 1.97
C ALA A 41 10.21 -11.24 2.43
N ALA A 42 9.97 -11.33 3.74
CA ALA A 42 8.63 -11.56 4.30
C ALA A 42 7.75 -10.30 4.24
N ALA A 43 8.33 -9.12 4.41
CA ALA A 43 7.61 -7.85 4.40
C ALA A 43 7.14 -7.41 3.01
N LEU A 44 7.89 -7.79 1.96
CA LEU A 44 7.74 -7.27 0.61
C LEU A 44 6.50 -7.79 -0.16
N PRO A 45 6.15 -9.09 -0.19
CA PRO A 45 5.21 -9.62 -1.17
C PRO A 45 3.84 -8.98 -1.15
N MET A 46 3.16 -8.98 -0.02
CA MET A 46 1.77 -8.50 0.07
C MET A 46 1.67 -7.00 -0.14
N THR A 47 2.56 -6.23 0.48
CA THR A 47 2.47 -4.76 0.47
C THR A 47 3.00 -4.17 -0.83
N TYR A 48 4.20 -4.54 -1.23
CA TYR A 48 4.80 -4.00 -2.47
C TYR A 48 4.20 -4.63 -3.72
N GLY A 49 3.85 -5.93 -3.70
CA GLY A 49 3.14 -6.57 -4.81
C GLY A 49 1.80 -5.92 -5.09
N THR A 50 1.00 -5.67 -4.04
CA THR A 50 -0.28 -4.95 -4.18
C THR A 50 -0.07 -3.52 -4.68
N SER A 51 0.88 -2.79 -4.09
CA SER A 51 1.09 -1.37 -4.40
C SER A 51 1.69 -1.17 -5.79
N LEU A 52 2.64 -2.01 -6.22
CA LEU A 52 3.18 -1.94 -7.58
C LEU A 52 2.08 -2.25 -8.62
N TYR A 53 1.29 -3.31 -8.40
CA TYR A 53 0.15 -3.62 -9.26
C TYR A 53 -0.84 -2.45 -9.33
N ALA A 54 -1.15 -1.84 -8.19
CA ALA A 54 -2.06 -0.70 -8.10
C ALA A 54 -1.57 0.50 -8.92
N LEU A 55 -0.30 0.87 -8.75
CA LEU A 55 0.27 2.04 -9.40
C LEU A 55 0.59 1.81 -10.88
N LYS A 56 1.19 0.66 -11.21
CA LYS A 56 1.66 0.35 -12.56
C LYS A 56 0.52 -0.11 -13.49
N GLN A 57 -0.19 -1.19 -13.13
CA GLN A 57 -1.18 -1.79 -14.03
C GLN A 57 -2.58 -1.17 -13.87
N ARG A 58 -2.95 -0.70 -12.68
CA ARG A 58 -4.32 -0.19 -12.45
C ARG A 58 -4.44 1.31 -12.61
N ALA A 59 -3.52 2.07 -12.03
CA ALA A 59 -3.50 3.53 -12.16
C ALA A 59 -2.78 4.01 -13.42
N GLU A 60 -1.83 3.24 -13.94
CA GLU A 60 -0.91 3.70 -14.99
C GLU A 60 -0.27 5.04 -14.58
N LEU A 61 0.27 5.06 -13.34
CA LEU A 61 0.85 6.26 -12.75
C LEU A 61 2.01 6.77 -13.61
N LYS A 62 2.01 8.07 -13.89
CA LYS A 62 3.01 8.73 -14.72
C LYS A 62 3.92 9.62 -13.88
N GLU A 63 5.15 9.78 -14.33
CA GLU A 63 6.08 10.76 -13.78
C GLU A 63 5.46 12.17 -13.75
N GLY A 64 5.66 12.88 -12.65
CA GLY A 64 5.11 14.23 -12.42
C GLY A 64 3.65 14.28 -11.97
N GLU A 65 2.91 13.17 -11.97
CA GLU A 65 1.55 13.14 -11.40
C GLU A 65 1.59 13.26 -9.86
N THR A 66 0.54 13.82 -9.30
CA THR A 66 0.35 13.88 -7.85
C THR A 66 -0.38 12.63 -7.36
N LEU A 67 0.27 11.86 -6.50
CA LEU A 67 -0.24 10.68 -5.82
C LEU A 67 -0.58 11.02 -4.36
N LEU A 68 -1.85 10.92 -3.99
CA LEU A 68 -2.30 10.99 -2.60
C LEU A 68 -2.40 9.57 -2.03
N VAL A 69 -1.77 9.35 -0.88
CA VAL A 69 -1.80 8.06 -0.17
C VAL A 69 -2.49 8.24 1.17
N LEU A 70 -3.65 7.62 1.35
CA LEU A 70 -4.33 7.53 2.64
C LEU A 70 -3.74 6.40 3.49
N GLY A 71 -3.71 6.58 4.82
CA GLY A 71 -3.10 5.60 5.71
C GLY A 71 -1.63 5.32 5.36
N ALA A 72 -0.92 6.35 4.93
CA ALA A 72 0.38 6.29 4.29
C ALA A 72 1.47 5.57 5.11
N ALA A 73 1.40 5.60 6.45
CA ALA A 73 2.36 4.92 7.32
C ALA A 73 2.02 3.45 7.60
N GLY A 74 0.92 2.93 7.08
CA GLY A 74 0.61 1.49 7.14
C GLY A 74 1.40 0.71 6.09
N GLY A 75 1.39 -0.63 6.18
CA GLY A 75 2.24 -1.47 5.31
C GLY A 75 2.06 -1.21 3.81
N VAL A 76 0.83 -1.22 3.27
CA VAL A 76 0.58 -0.92 1.85
C VAL A 76 0.75 0.57 1.54
N GLY A 77 0.46 1.45 2.52
CA GLY A 77 0.62 2.89 2.36
C GLY A 77 2.07 3.28 2.19
N LEU A 78 2.95 2.81 3.07
CA LEU A 78 4.39 3.13 3.02
C LEU A 78 5.05 2.55 1.76
N ALA A 79 4.69 1.31 1.39
CA ALA A 79 5.11 0.73 0.12
C ALA A 79 4.67 1.59 -1.10
N THR A 80 3.46 2.17 -1.03
CA THR A 80 2.94 3.06 -2.07
C THR A 80 3.69 4.39 -2.13
N VAL A 81 4.08 4.94 -0.96
CA VAL A 81 4.91 6.16 -0.89
C VAL A 81 6.24 5.94 -1.60
N GLU A 82 6.97 4.88 -1.25
CA GLU A 82 8.27 4.58 -1.87
C GLU A 82 8.16 4.29 -3.36
N LEU A 83 7.20 3.45 -3.76
CA LEU A 83 6.99 3.11 -5.16
C LEU A 83 6.54 4.33 -5.99
N GLY A 84 5.63 5.15 -5.46
CA GLY A 84 5.22 6.39 -6.11
C GLY A 84 6.40 7.32 -6.33
N LYS A 85 7.27 7.46 -5.33
CA LYS A 85 8.50 8.24 -5.45
C LYS A 85 9.48 7.64 -6.47
N ALA A 86 9.68 6.33 -6.44
CA ALA A 86 10.54 5.61 -7.41
C ALA A 86 10.02 5.75 -8.86
N MET A 87 8.70 5.90 -9.05
CA MET A 87 8.05 6.13 -10.34
C MET A 87 8.03 7.61 -10.75
N GLY A 88 8.61 8.52 -9.97
CA GLY A 88 8.72 9.95 -10.28
C GLY A 88 7.45 10.77 -9.99
N ALA A 89 6.52 10.26 -9.21
CA ALA A 89 5.34 11.02 -8.78
C ALA A 89 5.69 12.01 -7.66
N ARG A 90 4.89 13.08 -7.57
CA ARG A 90 4.81 13.89 -6.35
C ARG A 90 3.89 13.20 -5.36
N VAL A 91 4.44 12.75 -4.24
CA VAL A 91 3.74 11.93 -3.25
C VAL A 91 3.29 12.78 -2.07
N ILE A 92 1.97 12.79 -1.80
CA ILE A 92 1.36 13.43 -0.63
C ILE A 92 0.90 12.32 0.31
N ALA A 93 1.49 12.26 1.50
CA ALA A 93 1.15 11.29 2.53
C ALA A 93 0.07 11.83 3.46
N ALA A 94 -0.96 11.04 3.72
CA ALA A 94 -1.99 11.35 4.71
C ALA A 94 -1.99 10.28 5.82
N ALA A 95 -1.83 10.70 7.08
CA ALA A 95 -1.77 9.81 8.24
C ALA A 95 -2.44 10.44 9.46
N SER A 96 -2.56 9.69 10.57
CA SER A 96 -3.31 10.12 11.75
C SER A 96 -2.48 10.85 12.79
N THR A 97 -1.15 10.86 12.69
CA THR A 97 -0.25 11.48 13.67
C THR A 97 0.99 12.05 13.00
N GLN A 98 1.65 13.01 13.65
CA GLN A 98 2.85 13.64 13.10
C GLN A 98 4.01 12.65 12.94
N ASP A 99 4.25 11.77 13.89
CA ASP A 99 5.30 10.75 13.81
C ASP A 99 5.12 9.77 12.64
N LYS A 100 3.88 9.54 12.21
CA LYS A 100 3.55 8.78 11.01
C LYS A 100 3.82 9.57 9.73
N ILE A 101 3.57 10.88 9.75
CA ILE A 101 3.93 11.75 8.62
C ILE A 101 5.44 11.83 8.48
N ASP A 102 6.16 12.01 9.59
CA ASP A 102 7.62 12.08 9.59
C ASP A 102 8.24 10.80 9.01
N LEU A 103 7.68 9.63 9.35
CA LEU A 103 8.07 8.36 8.75
C LEU A 103 7.83 8.36 7.23
N CYS A 104 6.67 8.80 6.76
CA CYS A 104 6.37 8.86 5.33
C CYS A 104 7.33 9.79 4.57
N ILE A 105 7.69 10.94 5.16
CA ILE A 105 8.68 11.86 4.59
C ILE A 105 10.05 11.20 4.51
N ALA A 106 10.48 10.48 5.56
CA ALA A 106 11.74 9.73 5.55
C ALA A 106 11.78 8.64 4.46
N HIS A 107 10.61 8.09 4.09
CA HIS A 107 10.44 7.11 3.00
C HIS A 107 10.13 7.75 1.64
N GLY A 108 10.28 9.06 1.49
CA GLY A 108 10.26 9.75 0.20
C GLY A 108 8.95 10.47 -0.16
N ALA A 109 7.99 10.61 0.76
CA ALA A 109 6.88 11.52 0.52
C ALA A 109 7.38 12.97 0.41
N ASP A 110 6.86 13.71 -0.56
CA ASP A 110 7.25 15.11 -0.78
C ASP A 110 6.56 16.05 0.24
N GLU A 111 5.36 15.68 0.66
CA GLU A 111 4.55 16.42 1.64
C GLU A 111 3.67 15.46 2.42
N GLY A 112 3.18 15.92 3.56
CA GLY A 112 2.21 15.16 4.34
C GLY A 112 1.27 16.04 5.14
N PHE A 113 0.14 15.48 5.53
CA PHE A 113 -0.81 16.12 6.44
C PHE A 113 -1.49 15.12 7.36
N ILE A 114 -1.92 15.63 8.51
CA ILE A 114 -2.65 14.83 9.49
C ILE A 114 -4.14 14.94 9.20
N TYR A 115 -4.84 13.80 9.21
CA TYR A 115 -6.30 13.74 9.19
C TYR A 115 -6.83 13.15 10.50
N GLU A 116 -8.05 13.55 10.85
CA GLU A 116 -8.73 13.02 12.04
C GLU A 116 -9.02 11.53 11.89
N SER A 117 -8.73 10.76 12.94
CA SER A 117 -9.01 9.33 12.99
C SER A 117 -10.42 9.03 13.53
N GLY A 118 -10.98 7.89 13.11
CA GLY A 118 -12.34 7.49 13.48
C GLY A 118 -13.38 7.94 12.46
N LYS A 119 -14.64 8.04 12.88
CA LYS A 119 -15.73 8.40 11.97
C LYS A 119 -15.78 9.92 11.82
N LEU A 120 -15.43 10.39 10.63
CA LEU A 120 -15.45 11.82 10.32
C LEU A 120 -16.89 12.37 10.24
N ASP A 121 -17.13 13.52 10.85
CA ASP A 121 -18.35 14.28 10.63
C ASP A 121 -18.30 15.03 9.27
N LYS A 122 -19.39 15.71 8.91
CA LYS A 122 -19.48 16.42 7.62
C LYS A 122 -18.48 17.58 7.50
N ASN A 123 -18.13 18.24 8.59
CA ASN A 123 -17.15 19.33 8.56
C ASN A 123 -15.74 18.78 8.37
N GLN A 124 -15.37 17.75 9.09
CA GLN A 124 -14.10 17.04 8.96
C GLN A 124 -13.92 16.45 7.55
N GLN A 125 -14.97 15.89 6.95
CA GLN A 125 -14.94 15.44 5.55
C GLN A 125 -14.70 16.61 4.58
N LYS A 126 -15.32 17.75 4.80
CA LYS A 126 -15.09 18.96 4.00
C LYS A 126 -13.67 19.50 4.16
N GLU A 127 -13.17 19.52 5.40
CA GLU A 127 -11.79 19.92 5.72
C GLU A 127 -10.77 19.01 5.03
N LEU A 128 -10.97 17.69 5.09
CA LEU A 128 -10.12 16.72 4.39
C LEU A 128 -10.07 17.01 2.88
N SER A 129 -11.23 17.17 2.24
CA SER A 129 -11.29 17.49 0.80
C SER A 129 -10.64 18.83 0.48
N SER A 130 -10.84 19.84 1.35
CA SER A 130 -10.26 21.19 1.16
C SER A 130 -8.74 21.15 1.32
N LYS A 131 -8.23 20.40 2.31
CA LYS A 131 -6.78 20.25 2.54
C LYS A 131 -6.08 19.59 1.35
N ILE A 132 -6.67 18.54 0.79
CA ILE A 132 -6.10 17.88 -0.41
C ILE A 132 -6.07 18.87 -1.59
N LYS A 133 -7.14 19.65 -1.79
CA LYS A 133 -7.19 20.66 -2.86
C LYS A 133 -6.18 21.79 -2.65
N GLU A 134 -6.01 22.25 -1.42
CA GLU A 134 -4.99 23.25 -1.07
C GLU A 134 -3.59 22.78 -1.47
N LEU A 135 -3.21 21.57 -1.04
CA LEU A 135 -1.91 20.96 -1.35
C LEU A 135 -1.70 20.69 -2.84
N THR A 136 -2.76 20.57 -3.61
CA THR A 136 -2.72 20.32 -5.06
C THR A 136 -3.01 21.58 -5.90
N GLY A 137 -2.94 22.77 -5.32
CA GLY A 137 -3.20 24.03 -6.02
C GLY A 137 -4.60 24.13 -6.61
N GLY A 138 -5.58 23.48 -6.00
CA GLY A 138 -6.97 23.42 -6.46
C GLY A 138 -7.27 22.36 -7.51
N MET A 139 -6.25 21.76 -8.13
CA MET A 139 -6.40 20.78 -9.22
C MET A 139 -6.90 19.41 -8.75
N GLY A 140 -6.59 19.05 -7.51
CA GLY A 140 -6.83 17.70 -6.97
C GLY A 140 -5.68 16.73 -7.27
N ALA A 141 -5.71 15.55 -6.63
CA ALA A 141 -4.71 14.50 -6.85
C ALA A 141 -5.01 13.70 -8.13
N ASN A 142 -3.99 13.43 -8.94
CA ASN A 142 -4.13 12.62 -10.16
C ASN A 142 -4.47 11.16 -9.83
N VAL A 143 -3.85 10.63 -8.78
CA VAL A 143 -4.10 9.29 -8.27
C VAL A 143 -4.35 9.37 -6.77
N VAL A 144 -5.41 8.72 -6.31
CA VAL A 144 -5.70 8.53 -4.89
C VAL A 144 -5.61 7.06 -4.57
N TYR A 145 -4.76 6.69 -3.62
CA TYR A 145 -4.59 5.33 -3.12
C TYR A 145 -5.30 5.19 -1.77
N ASP A 146 -6.43 4.47 -1.73
CA ASP A 146 -7.27 4.37 -0.53
C ASP A 146 -7.38 2.94 0.02
N PRO A 147 -6.59 2.60 1.06
CA PRO A 147 -6.75 1.37 1.84
C PRO A 147 -7.70 1.52 3.04
N ILE A 148 -8.21 2.73 3.30
CA ILE A 148 -8.97 3.08 4.51
C ILE A 148 -10.47 2.85 4.31
N GLY A 149 -11.04 3.36 3.22
CA GLY A 149 -12.47 3.25 2.95
C GLY A 149 -13.33 4.14 3.85
N ASP A 150 -14.55 3.67 4.21
CA ASP A 150 -15.51 4.35 5.06
C ASP A 150 -15.79 5.79 4.57
N ASN A 151 -16.02 6.71 5.46
CA ASN A 151 -16.36 8.10 5.16
C ASN A 151 -15.15 9.00 4.78
N TYR A 152 -13.94 8.42 4.67
CA TYR A 152 -12.77 9.05 4.05
C TYR A 152 -12.83 9.06 2.52
N SER A 153 -13.51 8.10 1.93
CA SER A 153 -13.52 7.88 0.48
C SER A 153 -14.19 9.02 -0.28
N GLU A 154 -15.37 9.47 0.13
CA GLU A 154 -16.10 10.54 -0.59
C GLU A 154 -15.32 11.86 -0.62
N PRO A 155 -14.77 12.41 0.47
CA PRO A 155 -13.95 13.61 0.42
C PRO A 155 -12.71 13.48 -0.48
N CYS A 156 -12.08 12.31 -0.52
CA CYS A 156 -10.95 12.06 -1.41
C CYS A 156 -11.37 11.99 -2.88
N ILE A 157 -12.50 11.35 -3.19
CA ILE A 157 -13.09 11.38 -4.54
C ILE A 157 -13.40 12.82 -4.96
N ARG A 158 -13.95 13.64 -4.06
CA ARG A 158 -14.21 15.07 -4.32
C ARG A 158 -12.94 15.90 -4.55
N ALA A 159 -11.80 15.45 -4.05
CA ALA A 159 -10.49 16.05 -4.20
C ALA A 159 -9.61 15.36 -5.26
N THR A 160 -10.11 14.35 -5.97
CA THR A 160 -9.45 13.77 -7.14
C THR A 160 -9.47 14.75 -8.29
N ALA A 161 -8.40 14.81 -9.09
CA ALA A 161 -8.29 15.68 -10.24
C ALA A 161 -9.28 15.30 -11.36
N TRP A 162 -9.45 16.18 -12.34
CA TRP A 162 -10.13 15.83 -13.58
C TRP A 162 -9.38 14.69 -14.29
N ASP A 163 -10.11 13.70 -14.81
CA ASP A 163 -9.58 12.44 -15.39
C ASP A 163 -8.68 11.63 -14.43
N GLY A 164 -8.75 11.91 -13.12
CA GLY A 164 -7.96 11.22 -12.10
C GLY A 164 -8.43 9.78 -11.86
N ARG A 165 -7.66 9.06 -11.06
CA ARG A 165 -7.93 7.66 -10.68
C ARG A 165 -8.01 7.55 -9.17
N TYR A 166 -9.14 7.03 -8.68
CA TYR A 166 -9.33 6.67 -7.29
C TYR A 166 -9.22 5.15 -7.16
N LEU A 167 -8.18 4.67 -6.45
CA LEU A 167 -7.88 3.26 -6.29
C LEU A 167 -8.51 2.71 -5.02
N VAL A 168 -9.39 1.74 -5.17
CA VAL A 168 -10.02 1.00 -4.06
C VAL A 168 -9.10 -0.15 -3.68
N ILE A 169 -8.37 -0.01 -2.57
CA ILE A 169 -7.39 -0.98 -2.09
C ILE A 169 -7.97 -1.84 -0.97
N GLY A 170 -8.69 -1.23 -0.03
CA GLY A 170 -9.23 -1.91 1.14
C GLY A 170 -10.16 -1.03 1.96
N PHE A 171 -10.58 -1.57 3.10
CA PHE A 171 -11.56 -0.95 4.00
C PHE A 171 -11.11 -1.06 5.46
N ALA A 172 -9.88 -0.60 5.75
CA ALA A 172 -9.28 -0.72 7.08
C ALA A 172 -10.02 0.06 8.19
N ALA A 173 -10.86 1.04 7.82
CA ALA A 173 -11.74 1.73 8.77
C ALA A 173 -12.98 0.90 9.16
N GLY A 174 -13.32 -0.14 8.39
CA GLY A 174 -14.34 -1.14 8.69
C GLY A 174 -15.55 -1.12 7.75
N GLU A 175 -16.09 0.04 7.38
CA GLU A 175 -17.28 0.12 6.53
C GLU A 175 -16.93 0.27 5.05
N ILE A 176 -17.72 -0.39 4.19
CA ILE A 176 -17.63 -0.16 2.73
C ILE A 176 -18.36 1.14 2.41
N PRO A 177 -17.67 2.12 1.78
CA PRO A 177 -18.24 3.44 1.55
C PRO A 177 -19.38 3.40 0.53
N LYS A 178 -20.41 4.23 0.77
CA LYS A 178 -21.51 4.49 -0.18
C LYS A 178 -21.22 5.77 -0.92
N ILE A 179 -20.76 5.65 -2.17
CA ILE A 179 -20.31 6.79 -2.97
C ILE A 179 -21.42 7.23 -3.93
N PRO A 180 -21.78 8.53 -3.96
CA PRO A 180 -22.64 9.08 -5.02
C PRO A 180 -21.94 8.94 -6.38
N ILE A 181 -22.41 8.02 -7.22
CA ILE A 181 -21.72 7.65 -8.49
C ILE A 181 -21.62 8.82 -9.49
N ASN A 182 -22.48 9.82 -9.37
CA ASN A 182 -22.41 11.04 -10.18
C ASN A 182 -21.11 11.83 -9.98
N LEU A 183 -20.37 11.61 -8.90
CA LEU A 183 -19.05 12.21 -8.69
C LEU A 183 -18.05 11.78 -9.76
N ALA A 184 -18.12 10.53 -10.20
CA ALA A 184 -17.28 10.04 -11.29
C ALA A 184 -17.60 10.76 -12.62
N LEU A 185 -18.89 10.95 -12.91
CA LEU A 185 -19.35 11.71 -14.09
C LEU A 185 -18.86 13.17 -14.05
N LEU A 186 -19.06 13.86 -12.92
CA LEU A 186 -18.77 15.29 -12.78
C LEU A 186 -17.29 15.63 -12.91
N LYS A 187 -16.40 14.65 -12.72
CA LYS A 187 -14.94 14.81 -12.77
C LYS A 187 -14.28 14.05 -13.91
N GLY A 188 -15.04 13.30 -14.71
CA GLY A 188 -14.48 12.41 -15.74
C GLY A 188 -13.52 11.36 -15.17
N MET A 189 -13.56 11.14 -13.84
CA MET A 189 -12.60 10.29 -13.13
C MET A 189 -12.95 8.81 -13.20
N LYS A 190 -11.96 7.96 -12.89
CA LYS A 190 -12.12 6.52 -12.79
C LYS A 190 -12.11 6.06 -11.33
N ILE A 191 -13.03 5.18 -10.95
CA ILE A 191 -12.98 4.40 -9.71
C ILE A 191 -12.45 3.02 -10.09
N VAL A 192 -11.27 2.65 -9.57
CA VAL A 192 -10.51 1.50 -10.02
C VAL A 192 -10.32 0.50 -8.88
N GLY A 193 -10.86 -0.71 -9.03
CA GLY A 193 -10.63 -1.79 -8.07
C GLY A 193 -9.22 -2.35 -8.18
N VAL A 194 -8.62 -2.63 -7.03
CA VAL A 194 -7.30 -3.26 -6.91
C VAL A 194 -7.43 -4.56 -6.13
N PHE A 195 -7.48 -5.69 -6.83
CA PHE A 195 -7.52 -7.01 -6.22
C PHE A 195 -6.34 -7.86 -6.71
N TRP A 196 -5.15 -7.52 -6.21
CA TRP A 196 -3.89 -8.16 -6.59
C TRP A 196 -3.90 -9.68 -6.38
N GLY A 197 -4.45 -10.17 -5.26
CA GLY A 197 -4.50 -11.61 -4.97
C GLY A 197 -5.21 -12.44 -6.04
N ALA A 198 -6.30 -11.93 -6.61
CA ALA A 198 -6.97 -12.59 -7.73
C ALA A 198 -6.18 -12.44 -9.04
N TRP A 199 -5.60 -11.25 -9.28
CA TRP A 199 -4.83 -10.98 -10.49
C TRP A 199 -3.59 -11.86 -10.61
N VAL A 200 -2.89 -12.14 -9.52
CA VAL A 200 -1.70 -13.02 -9.49
C VAL A 200 -1.97 -14.39 -10.10
N GLY A 201 -3.13 -14.99 -9.77
CA GLY A 201 -3.52 -16.30 -10.31
C GLY A 201 -3.81 -16.29 -11.82
N MET A 202 -4.24 -15.15 -12.35
CA MET A 202 -4.55 -14.98 -13.78
C MET A 202 -3.34 -14.51 -14.60
N HIS A 203 -2.36 -13.85 -13.98
CA HIS A 203 -1.21 -13.23 -14.61
C HIS A 203 0.12 -13.58 -13.91
N PRO A 204 0.46 -14.88 -13.79
CA PRO A 204 1.61 -15.31 -13.01
C PRO A 204 2.96 -14.81 -13.56
N ASP A 205 3.09 -14.68 -14.88
CA ASP A 205 4.32 -14.21 -15.50
C ASP A 205 4.50 -12.69 -15.32
N GLU A 206 3.43 -11.91 -15.46
CA GLU A 206 3.48 -10.47 -15.20
C GLU A 206 3.78 -10.19 -13.72
N ASN A 207 3.20 -10.99 -12.81
CA ASN A 207 3.50 -10.88 -11.38
C ASN A 207 4.98 -11.21 -11.10
N ARG A 208 5.55 -12.19 -11.78
CA ARG A 208 6.98 -12.49 -11.67
C ARG A 208 7.85 -11.32 -12.11
N ASN A 209 7.53 -10.72 -13.25
CA ASN A 209 8.23 -9.53 -13.75
C ASN A 209 8.12 -8.35 -12.76
N ASN A 210 6.96 -8.18 -12.12
CA ASN A 210 6.78 -7.17 -11.08
C ASN A 210 7.70 -7.43 -9.87
N PHE A 211 7.89 -8.69 -9.46
CA PHE A 211 8.82 -9.00 -8.37
C PHE A 211 10.30 -8.80 -8.78
N GLU A 212 10.67 -9.11 -10.00
CA GLU A 212 12.01 -8.79 -10.51
C GLU A 212 12.29 -7.27 -10.47
N GLU A 213 11.28 -6.46 -10.83
CA GLU A 213 11.35 -5.01 -10.70
C GLU A 213 11.47 -4.57 -9.23
N LEU A 214 10.68 -5.15 -8.31
CA LEU A 214 10.77 -4.86 -6.87
C LEU A 214 12.16 -5.22 -6.30
N PHE A 215 12.71 -6.35 -6.67
CA PHE A 215 14.05 -6.75 -6.25
C PHE A 215 15.13 -5.78 -6.76
N LYS A 216 14.99 -5.32 -8.00
CA LYS A 216 15.86 -4.30 -8.58
C LYS A 216 15.74 -2.98 -7.81
N LEU A 217 14.53 -2.49 -7.58
CA LEU A 217 14.30 -1.24 -6.82
C LEU A 217 14.88 -1.32 -5.40
N HIS A 218 14.74 -2.47 -4.75
CA HIS A 218 15.34 -2.71 -3.44
C HIS A 218 16.87 -2.70 -3.52
N SER A 219 17.47 -3.40 -4.49
CA SER A 219 18.94 -3.43 -4.65
C SER A 219 19.54 -2.06 -4.99
N GLU A 220 18.73 -1.18 -5.61
CA GLU A 220 19.10 0.22 -5.89
C GLU A 220 18.84 1.16 -4.69
N GLY A 221 18.32 0.65 -3.58
CA GLY A 221 17.97 1.43 -2.39
C GLY A 221 16.77 2.38 -2.59
N LYS A 222 15.96 2.16 -3.63
CA LYS A 222 14.77 3.00 -3.92
C LYS A 222 13.55 2.59 -3.12
N ILE A 223 13.52 1.38 -2.63
CA ILE A 223 12.51 0.87 -1.70
C ILE A 223 13.22 0.14 -0.56
N ASN A 224 12.68 0.29 0.65
CA ASN A 224 13.22 -0.35 1.85
C ASN A 224 12.06 -0.74 2.78
N PRO A 225 11.54 -1.98 2.68
CA PRO A 225 10.41 -2.41 3.46
C PRO A 225 10.60 -2.18 4.97
N GLU A 226 9.82 -1.30 5.56
CA GLU A 226 9.86 -1.00 6.99
C GLU A 226 9.27 -2.15 7.80
N VAL A 227 10.08 -2.73 8.67
CA VAL A 227 9.66 -3.73 9.67
C VAL A 227 9.69 -3.07 11.04
N SER A 228 8.53 -2.64 11.53
CA SER A 228 8.45 -1.92 12.82
C SER A 228 8.61 -2.83 14.02
N ASP A 229 8.13 -4.06 13.92
CA ASP A 229 8.07 -4.99 15.05
C ASP A 229 8.25 -6.44 14.61
N SER A 230 8.93 -7.21 15.46
CA SER A 230 9.13 -8.64 15.29
C SER A 230 8.65 -9.39 16.52
N PHE A 231 7.91 -10.47 16.32
CA PHE A 231 7.41 -11.34 17.38
C PHE A 231 7.89 -12.77 17.18
N SER A 232 8.00 -13.55 18.25
CA SER A 232 8.23 -14.99 18.14
C SER A 232 6.95 -15.71 17.62
N LEU A 233 7.10 -16.94 17.12
CA LEU A 233 5.95 -17.74 16.71
C LEU A 233 4.94 -17.93 17.87
N ASN A 234 5.43 -18.10 19.10
CA ASN A 234 4.59 -18.24 20.29
C ASN A 234 3.79 -16.98 20.61
N ASP A 235 4.26 -15.82 20.19
CA ASP A 235 3.65 -14.52 20.41
C ASP A 235 2.78 -14.06 19.22
N GLY A 236 2.45 -14.97 18.28
CA GLY A 236 1.67 -14.63 17.08
C GLY A 236 0.34 -13.96 17.37
N ALA A 237 -0.34 -14.33 18.46
CA ALA A 237 -1.58 -13.66 18.89
C ALA A 237 -1.34 -12.21 19.32
N LEU A 238 -0.21 -11.91 19.97
CA LEU A 238 0.18 -10.55 20.35
C LEU A 238 0.51 -9.70 19.12
N ALA A 239 1.17 -10.28 18.12
CA ALA A 239 1.45 -9.61 16.85
C ALA A 239 0.16 -9.20 16.13
N ILE A 240 -0.86 -10.07 16.11
CA ILE A 240 -2.18 -9.76 15.54
C ILE A 240 -2.86 -8.64 16.34
N ALA A 241 -2.86 -8.73 17.67
CA ALA A 241 -3.42 -7.69 18.53
C ALA A 241 -2.74 -6.33 18.31
N HIS A 242 -1.41 -6.30 18.14
CA HIS A 242 -0.63 -5.11 17.83
C HIS A 242 -1.10 -4.41 16.54
N LEU A 243 -1.40 -5.19 15.50
CA LEU A 243 -1.98 -4.67 14.25
C LEU A 243 -3.41 -4.15 14.46
N MET A 244 -4.26 -4.87 15.20
CA MET A 244 -5.64 -4.45 15.49
C MET A 244 -5.69 -3.14 16.28
N ASP A 245 -4.74 -2.94 17.21
CA ASP A 245 -4.59 -1.71 17.99
C ASP A 245 -4.04 -0.52 17.16
N ARG A 246 -3.76 -0.71 15.87
CA ARG A 246 -3.20 0.32 14.95
C ARG A 246 -1.86 0.91 15.40
N LYS A 247 -1.07 0.14 16.18
CA LYS A 247 0.25 0.54 16.70
C LYS A 247 1.37 0.38 15.66
N ALA A 248 1.20 -0.55 14.72
CA ALA A 248 2.20 -0.85 13.70
C ALA A 248 2.46 0.32 12.75
N LYS A 249 3.73 0.50 12.40
CA LYS A 249 4.23 1.37 11.34
C LYS A 249 4.93 0.48 10.32
N GLY A 250 4.50 0.46 9.06
CA GLY A 250 5.04 -0.51 8.09
C GLY A 250 4.55 -1.95 8.33
N LYS A 251 5.46 -2.89 8.50
CA LYS A 251 5.19 -4.32 8.65
C LYS A 251 5.52 -4.85 10.03
N VAL A 252 4.69 -5.80 10.49
CA VAL A 252 4.96 -6.66 11.64
C VAL A 252 5.25 -8.06 11.12
N ILE A 253 6.30 -8.69 11.63
CA ILE A 253 6.72 -10.04 11.22
C ILE A 253 6.75 -11.02 12.38
N ILE A 254 6.64 -12.31 12.06
CA ILE A 254 6.87 -13.42 12.98
C ILE A 254 8.20 -14.06 12.63
N LYS A 255 9.08 -14.17 13.62
CA LYS A 255 10.35 -14.94 13.53
C LYS A 255 10.14 -16.34 14.09
N ILE A 256 10.62 -17.32 13.35
CA ILE A 256 10.53 -18.74 13.69
C ILE A 256 11.89 -19.25 14.12
#